data_d51ea5fd024fd9f23518249aa15dd4b1
#
_entry.id   d51ea5fd024fd9f23518249aa15dd4b1
#
_cell.length_a   1.000
_cell.length_b   1.000
_cell.length_c   1.000
_cell.angle_alpha   90.00
_cell.angle_beta   90.00
_cell.angle_gamma   90.00
#
_symmetry.space_group_name_H-M   'P 1'
#
loop_
_entity.id
_entity.type
_entity.pdbx_description
1 polymer ?
#
loop_
_entity_poly.entity_id
_entity_poly.type
_entity_poly.pdbx_seq_one_letter_code
_entity_poly.pdbx_strand_id
1 'polypeptide(L)'
;MGFSIYYYMQMGKKIFVIYPGRFHPFHKGHKSVYNYLTTKFGGNDVYITTTGVTELPKSPFTFDEKKQMMITTGIPANKILNVKNNYNLQSVANQIPINIERDSIIFAVSEKDMAEDPRFKNFVKKDGSPSYLQPLPKNQSKLDPAIKHGYLITVPTTDFTVLGFPARSASQLRSQYATLTPEQQKAFITDLFGNYNTNVHNILNNRLGNNVGKLTEKQKKLLKKLIVGIMKEDDAKIKSARQKWNMAGLVLRNAELDAAQQELTKANDDLKAATTPEEKDRAELNVKNKKDGVDSRKAARDAAQHQLKSI
;
A
#
# COMPACT_ATOMS: atom_id res chain seq x y z
N MET A 1 -6.23 -48.61 13.41
CA MET A 1 -6.61 -47.35 12.71
C MET A 1 -7.52 -46.43 13.52
N GLY A 2 -7.51 -46.49 14.87
CA GLY A 2 -8.42 -45.73 15.75
C GLY A 2 -7.84 -44.47 16.39
N PHE A 3 -6.51 -44.22 16.33
CA PHE A 3 -5.85 -43.14 17.05
C PHE A 3 -5.87 -41.77 16.34
N SER A 4 -6.11 -41.73 15.02
CA SER A 4 -6.05 -40.47 14.24
C SER A 4 -7.30 -39.60 14.41
N ILE A 5 -8.48 -40.18 14.56
CA ILE A 5 -9.76 -39.43 14.65
C ILE A 5 -9.92 -38.77 16.02
N TYR A 6 -9.47 -39.42 17.11
CA TYR A 6 -9.54 -38.86 18.49
C TYR A 6 -8.62 -37.65 18.69
N TYR A 7 -7.46 -37.59 18.02
CA TYR A 7 -6.52 -36.46 18.12
C TYR A 7 -7.05 -35.22 17.39
N TYR A 8 -7.82 -35.40 16.31
CA TYR A 8 -8.47 -34.30 15.59
C TYR A 8 -9.67 -33.69 16.32
N MET A 9 -10.34 -34.43 17.19
CA MET A 9 -11.50 -33.94 17.95
C MET A 9 -11.14 -33.07 19.18
N GLN A 10 -9.87 -33.03 19.62
CA GLN A 10 -9.43 -32.21 20.73
C GLN A 10 -8.85 -30.84 20.34
N MET A 11 -8.65 -30.57 19.07
CA MET A 11 -8.25 -29.24 18.65
C MET A 11 -9.48 -28.33 18.61
N GLY A 12 -9.60 -27.44 19.60
CA GLY A 12 -10.63 -26.38 19.63
C GLY A 12 -10.63 -25.57 18.33
N LYS A 13 -11.78 -25.03 17.98
CA LYS A 13 -11.95 -24.13 16.84
C LYS A 13 -10.97 -22.96 16.91
N LYS A 14 -10.23 -22.74 15.84
CA LYS A 14 -9.27 -21.64 15.72
C LYS A 14 -9.86 -20.46 14.95
N ILE A 15 -9.31 -19.28 15.21
CA ILE A 15 -9.62 -18.05 14.47
C ILE A 15 -8.35 -17.63 13.74
N PHE A 16 -8.40 -17.64 12.42
CA PHE A 16 -7.34 -17.13 11.56
C PHE A 16 -7.63 -15.69 11.17
N VAL A 17 -6.64 -14.82 11.29
CA VAL A 17 -6.77 -13.39 10.97
C VAL A 17 -5.86 -13.05 9.81
N ILE A 18 -6.45 -12.47 8.79
CA ILE A 18 -5.76 -12.04 7.59
C ILE A 18 -5.69 -10.52 7.57
N TYR A 19 -4.50 -9.99 7.42
CA TYR A 19 -4.24 -8.58 7.19
C TYR A 19 -3.87 -8.34 5.73
N PRO A 20 -4.87 -8.06 4.88
CA PRO A 20 -4.65 -7.87 3.45
C PRO A 20 -4.20 -6.46 3.13
N GLY A 21 -3.34 -6.31 2.11
CA GLY A 21 -2.94 -4.99 1.64
C GLY A 21 -2.07 -5.01 0.39
N ARG A 22 -1.97 -3.87 -0.27
CA ARG A 22 -1.08 -3.69 -1.42
C ARG A 22 0.37 -3.46 -1.01
N PHE A 23 0.61 -2.74 0.09
CA PHE A 23 1.90 -2.50 0.73
C PHE A 23 3.01 -1.99 -0.21
N HIS A 24 2.85 -0.80 -0.75
CA HIS A 24 3.81 -0.19 -1.65
C HIS A 24 4.35 1.18 -1.16
N PRO A 25 5.26 1.22 -0.16
CA PRO A 25 5.86 0.12 0.60
C PRO A 25 5.06 -0.31 1.83
N PHE A 26 5.43 -1.44 2.43
CA PHE A 26 5.09 -1.75 3.82
C PHE A 26 5.88 -0.80 4.73
N HIS A 27 5.33 -0.38 5.86
CA HIS A 27 5.94 0.59 6.76
C HIS A 27 5.50 0.43 8.21
N LYS A 28 6.10 1.19 9.13
CA LYS A 28 5.82 1.14 10.58
C LYS A 28 4.33 1.28 10.94
N GLY A 29 3.56 2.08 10.21
CA GLY A 29 2.11 2.15 10.40
C GLY A 29 1.39 0.82 10.12
N HIS A 30 1.77 0.11 9.06
CA HIS A 30 1.27 -1.24 8.81
C HIS A 30 1.75 -2.24 9.88
N LYS A 31 2.99 -2.09 10.37
CA LYS A 31 3.51 -2.89 11.48
C LYS A 31 2.69 -2.71 12.76
N SER A 32 2.28 -1.47 13.07
CA SER A 32 1.44 -1.18 14.24
C SER A 32 0.09 -1.90 14.13
N VAL A 33 -0.53 -1.92 12.95
CA VAL A 33 -1.77 -2.68 12.71
C VAL A 33 -1.55 -4.18 12.89
N TYR A 34 -0.46 -4.74 12.35
CA TYR A 34 -0.12 -6.14 12.54
C TYR A 34 0.06 -6.48 14.03
N ASN A 35 0.78 -5.65 14.78
CA ASN A 35 0.96 -5.81 16.23
C ASN A 35 -0.37 -5.74 16.98
N TYR A 36 -1.25 -4.80 16.63
CA TYR A 36 -2.60 -4.73 17.19
C TYR A 36 -3.38 -6.04 16.98
N LEU A 37 -3.34 -6.58 15.77
CA LEU A 37 -4.02 -7.84 15.44
C LEU A 37 -3.41 -9.03 16.21
N THR A 38 -2.09 -9.11 16.29
CA THR A 38 -1.41 -10.20 17.04
C THR A 38 -1.65 -10.12 18.54
N THR A 39 -1.75 -8.92 19.11
CA THR A 39 -2.12 -8.73 20.50
C THR A 39 -3.57 -9.14 20.76
N LYS A 40 -4.48 -8.82 19.84
CA LYS A 40 -5.92 -9.07 20.00
C LYS A 40 -6.31 -10.53 19.77
N PHE A 41 -5.68 -11.23 18.83
CA PHE A 41 -6.08 -12.58 18.39
C PHE A 41 -5.02 -13.66 18.64
N GLY A 42 -3.85 -13.29 19.15
CA GLY A 42 -2.70 -14.18 19.27
C GLY A 42 -1.85 -14.23 17.99
N GLY A 43 -0.52 -14.22 18.15
CA GLY A 43 0.41 -14.09 17.02
C GLY A 43 0.50 -15.30 16.09
N ASN A 44 0.05 -16.49 16.55
CA ASN A 44 0.24 -17.73 15.79
C ASN A 44 -0.65 -17.83 14.56
N ASP A 45 -1.83 -17.22 14.58
CA ASP A 45 -2.84 -17.37 13.52
C ASP A 45 -3.15 -16.05 12.79
N VAL A 46 -2.24 -15.05 12.89
CA VAL A 46 -2.31 -13.77 12.16
C VAL A 46 -1.34 -13.80 10.97
N TYR A 47 -1.84 -13.52 9.77
CA TYR A 47 -1.08 -13.54 8.52
C TYR A 47 -1.28 -12.24 7.74
N ILE A 48 -0.23 -11.81 7.03
CA ILE A 48 -0.29 -10.71 6.07
C ILE A 48 -0.43 -11.29 4.67
N THR A 49 -1.39 -10.80 3.88
CA THR A 49 -1.54 -11.19 2.49
C THR A 49 -1.34 -10.01 1.56
N THR A 50 -0.64 -10.25 0.45
CA THR A 50 -0.44 -9.27 -0.61
C THR A 50 -0.34 -9.96 -1.96
N THR A 51 -0.61 -9.24 -3.04
CA THR A 51 -0.49 -9.79 -4.41
C THR A 51 0.92 -9.53 -4.94
N GLY A 52 1.37 -10.36 -5.89
CA GLY A 52 2.64 -10.15 -6.62
C GLY A 52 2.52 -9.19 -7.80
N VAL A 53 1.32 -8.64 -8.07
CA VAL A 53 1.08 -7.77 -9.22
C VAL A 53 1.83 -6.45 -9.06
N THR A 54 2.55 -6.07 -10.11
CA THR A 54 3.25 -4.78 -10.20
C THR A 54 2.61 -3.92 -11.28
N GLU A 55 2.41 -2.64 -10.97
CA GLU A 55 1.87 -1.62 -11.88
C GLU A 55 2.54 -0.28 -11.55
N LEU A 56 3.35 0.24 -12.45
CA LEU A 56 4.00 1.53 -12.27
C LEU A 56 3.00 2.67 -12.56
N PRO A 57 3.05 3.76 -11.81
CA PRO A 57 3.84 4.02 -10.58
C PRO A 57 3.15 3.59 -9.29
N LYS A 58 1.92 3.05 -9.35
CA LYS A 58 1.07 2.79 -8.17
C LYS A 58 1.57 1.63 -7.32
N SER A 59 2.05 0.58 -7.97
CA SER A 59 2.42 -0.70 -7.36
C SER A 59 3.82 -1.15 -7.82
N PRO A 60 4.91 -0.41 -7.47
CA PRO A 60 6.22 -0.64 -8.06
C PRO A 60 6.94 -1.91 -7.56
N PHE A 61 6.54 -2.46 -6.39
CA PHE A 61 7.29 -3.53 -5.74
C PHE A 61 6.70 -4.91 -6.04
N THR A 62 7.57 -5.88 -6.35
CA THR A 62 7.23 -7.30 -6.46
C THR A 62 6.86 -7.87 -5.10
N PHE A 63 6.34 -9.11 -5.07
CA PHE A 63 6.05 -9.80 -3.81
C PHE A 63 7.31 -9.95 -2.94
N ASP A 64 8.43 -10.39 -3.53
CA ASP A 64 9.66 -10.63 -2.79
C ASP A 64 10.25 -9.35 -2.22
N GLU A 65 10.20 -8.25 -2.96
CA GLU A 65 10.61 -6.93 -2.49
C GLU A 65 9.76 -6.46 -1.30
N LYS A 66 8.43 -6.62 -1.38
CA LYS A 66 7.52 -6.33 -0.25
C LYS A 66 7.80 -7.22 0.95
N LYS A 67 8.03 -8.51 0.72
CA LYS A 67 8.38 -9.48 1.77
C LYS A 67 9.67 -9.07 2.48
N GLN A 68 10.69 -8.64 1.76
CA GLN A 68 11.94 -8.13 2.37
C GLN A 68 11.69 -6.89 3.25
N MET A 69 10.88 -5.95 2.80
CA MET A 69 10.50 -4.78 3.60
C MET A 69 9.76 -5.18 4.88
N MET A 70 8.82 -6.12 4.80
CA MET A 70 8.07 -6.63 5.95
C MET A 70 8.99 -7.34 6.95
N ILE A 71 9.89 -8.23 6.48
CA ILE A 71 10.87 -8.91 7.32
C ILE A 71 11.77 -7.89 8.03
N THR A 72 12.21 -6.85 7.32
CA THR A 72 13.03 -5.78 7.91
C THR A 72 12.31 -5.05 9.04
N THR A 73 10.99 -4.95 9.01
CA THR A 73 10.21 -4.40 10.14
C THR A 73 9.97 -5.43 11.26
N GLY A 74 10.47 -6.66 11.14
CA GLY A 74 10.32 -7.73 12.12
C GLY A 74 9.03 -8.56 11.97
N ILE A 75 8.42 -8.60 10.77
CA ILE A 75 7.35 -9.58 10.49
C ILE A 75 8.00 -10.93 10.17
N PRO A 76 7.56 -12.03 10.81
CA PRO A 76 8.08 -13.37 10.50
C PRO A 76 7.78 -13.76 9.05
N ALA A 77 8.78 -14.32 8.36
CA ALA A 77 8.68 -14.64 6.93
C ALA A 77 7.55 -15.62 6.58
N ASN A 78 7.22 -16.54 7.48
CA ASN A 78 6.14 -17.52 7.36
C ASN A 78 4.74 -16.93 7.60
N LYS A 79 4.64 -15.66 7.97
CA LYS A 79 3.38 -14.92 8.15
C LYS A 79 3.04 -14.04 6.95
N ILE A 80 3.86 -14.05 5.90
CA ILE A 80 3.71 -13.21 4.72
C ILE A 80 3.38 -14.10 3.52
N LEU A 81 2.17 -13.93 2.97
CA LEU A 81 1.62 -14.80 1.94
C LEU A 81 1.41 -14.05 0.62
N ASN A 82 1.80 -14.71 -0.48
CA ASN A 82 1.49 -14.24 -1.83
C ASN A 82 0.16 -14.84 -2.29
N VAL A 83 -0.84 -14.02 -2.51
CA VAL A 83 -2.18 -14.47 -2.91
C VAL A 83 -2.64 -13.76 -4.18
N LYS A 84 -3.48 -14.42 -4.98
CA LYS A 84 -4.08 -13.80 -6.17
C LYS A 84 -5.15 -12.78 -5.79
N ASN A 85 -5.92 -13.08 -4.74
CA ASN A 85 -6.98 -12.21 -4.22
C ASN A 85 -6.96 -12.21 -2.70
N ASN A 86 -6.75 -11.04 -2.13
CA ASN A 86 -6.56 -10.85 -0.69
C ASN A 86 -7.79 -11.19 0.18
N TYR A 87 -9.00 -11.16 -0.39
CA TYR A 87 -10.26 -11.40 0.32
C TYR A 87 -10.96 -12.69 -0.14
N ASN A 88 -10.25 -13.57 -0.83
CA ASN A 88 -10.77 -14.84 -1.29
C ASN A 88 -10.25 -15.97 -0.40
N LEU A 89 -11.17 -16.71 0.24
CA LEU A 89 -10.84 -17.82 1.13
C LEU A 89 -9.88 -18.82 0.48
N GLN A 90 -10.20 -19.27 -0.75
CA GLN A 90 -9.42 -20.31 -1.42
C GLN A 90 -7.98 -19.89 -1.70
N SER A 91 -7.78 -18.59 -2.01
CA SER A 91 -6.43 -18.05 -2.24
C SER A 91 -5.57 -18.06 -0.98
N VAL A 92 -6.19 -17.98 0.20
CA VAL A 92 -5.51 -17.92 1.50
C VAL A 92 -5.42 -19.31 2.13
N ALA A 93 -6.50 -20.08 2.11
CA ALA A 93 -6.61 -21.38 2.80
C ALA A 93 -5.55 -22.39 2.39
N ASN A 94 -5.13 -22.37 1.11
CA ASN A 94 -4.10 -23.26 0.59
C ASN A 94 -2.69 -22.98 1.14
N GLN A 95 -2.49 -21.86 1.87
CA GLN A 95 -1.19 -21.42 2.35
C GLN A 95 -1.08 -21.36 3.88
N ILE A 96 -2.17 -21.60 4.60
CA ILE A 96 -2.22 -21.58 6.07
C ILE A 96 -2.84 -22.88 6.60
N PRO A 97 -2.56 -23.29 7.84
CA PRO A 97 -3.05 -24.55 8.39
C PRO A 97 -4.50 -24.45 8.90
N ILE A 98 -5.39 -23.86 8.10
CA ILE A 98 -6.82 -23.71 8.41
C ILE A 98 -7.62 -24.94 8.00
N ASN A 99 -8.49 -25.42 8.88
CA ASN A 99 -9.58 -26.30 8.50
C ASN A 99 -10.83 -25.45 8.24
N ILE A 100 -11.15 -25.25 6.96
CA ILE A 100 -12.23 -24.33 6.54
C ILE A 100 -13.62 -24.76 7.00
N GLU A 101 -13.84 -26.05 7.30
CA GLU A 101 -15.11 -26.59 7.78
C GLU A 101 -15.28 -26.43 9.30
N ARG A 102 -14.19 -26.15 10.03
CA ARG A 102 -14.18 -26.01 11.48
C ARG A 102 -13.80 -24.60 11.94
N ASP A 103 -12.69 -24.09 11.38
CA ASP A 103 -12.05 -22.86 11.85
C ASP A 103 -12.72 -21.63 11.22
N SER A 104 -12.59 -20.48 11.88
CA SER A 104 -13.12 -19.21 11.39
C SER A 104 -12.02 -18.34 10.80
N ILE A 105 -12.39 -17.47 9.85
CA ILE A 105 -11.47 -16.51 9.22
C ILE A 105 -11.97 -15.08 9.38
N ILE A 106 -11.06 -14.17 9.73
CA ILE A 106 -11.32 -12.74 9.87
C ILE A 106 -10.38 -11.98 8.92
N PHE A 107 -10.91 -11.04 8.17
CA PHE A 107 -10.14 -10.12 7.32
C PHE A 107 -10.11 -8.73 7.94
N ALA A 108 -8.91 -8.18 8.11
CA ALA A 108 -8.72 -6.83 8.60
C ALA A 108 -8.89 -5.81 7.46
N VAL A 109 -9.67 -4.77 7.69
CA VAL A 109 -9.95 -3.71 6.70
C VAL A 109 -9.70 -2.35 7.36
N SER A 110 -9.05 -1.43 6.65
CA SER A 110 -8.87 -0.07 7.16
C SER A 110 -10.21 0.65 7.31
N GLU A 111 -10.31 1.60 8.23
CA GLU A 111 -11.50 2.45 8.38
C GLU A 111 -11.87 3.13 7.07
N LYS A 112 -10.87 3.59 6.34
CA LYS A 112 -11.06 4.23 5.04
C LYS A 112 -11.67 3.27 4.02
N ASP A 113 -11.10 2.08 3.83
CA ASP A 113 -11.62 1.11 2.86
C ASP A 113 -13.02 0.63 3.27
N MET A 114 -13.28 0.46 4.59
CA MET A 114 -14.61 0.11 5.09
C MET A 114 -15.64 1.20 4.76
N ALA A 115 -15.24 2.47 4.81
CA ALA A 115 -16.13 3.59 4.52
C ALA A 115 -16.34 3.84 3.01
N GLU A 116 -15.32 3.61 2.19
CA GLU A 116 -15.30 4.01 0.77
C GLU A 116 -15.58 2.85 -0.20
N ASP A 117 -15.15 1.61 0.11
CA ASP A 117 -15.27 0.48 -0.82
C ASP A 117 -16.63 -0.22 -0.73
N PRO A 118 -17.41 -0.25 -1.83
CA PRO A 118 -18.72 -0.91 -1.85
C PRO A 118 -18.69 -2.40 -1.49
N ARG A 119 -17.56 -3.08 -1.67
CA ARG A 119 -17.40 -4.51 -1.34
C ARG A 119 -17.61 -4.81 0.14
N PHE A 120 -17.38 -3.82 1.00
CA PHE A 120 -17.47 -3.96 2.46
C PHE A 120 -18.76 -3.38 3.04
N LYS A 121 -19.69 -2.91 2.19
CA LYS A 121 -20.98 -2.32 2.60
C LYS A 121 -22.15 -3.27 2.43
N ASN A 122 -22.09 -4.15 1.43
CA ASN A 122 -23.20 -5.03 1.07
C ASN A 122 -22.97 -6.43 1.64
N PHE A 123 -23.60 -6.68 2.80
CA PHE A 123 -23.54 -7.99 3.47
C PHE A 123 -24.63 -8.96 3.04
N VAL A 124 -25.45 -8.55 2.07
CA VAL A 124 -26.54 -9.33 1.50
C VAL A 124 -26.42 -9.34 -0.03
N LYS A 125 -26.59 -10.50 -0.65
CA LYS A 125 -26.60 -10.66 -2.09
C LYS A 125 -27.93 -10.16 -2.68
N LYS A 126 -28.00 -10.07 -4.03
CA LYS A 126 -29.21 -9.64 -4.74
C LYS A 126 -30.43 -10.53 -4.49
N ASP A 127 -30.21 -11.80 -4.17
CA ASP A 127 -31.25 -12.80 -3.85
C ASP A 127 -31.69 -12.78 -2.37
N GLY A 128 -31.20 -11.84 -1.58
CA GLY A 128 -31.50 -11.72 -0.15
C GLY A 128 -30.67 -12.63 0.76
N SER A 129 -29.87 -13.54 0.21
CA SER A 129 -28.98 -14.38 1.01
C SER A 129 -27.77 -13.61 1.54
N PRO A 130 -27.17 -14.02 2.69
CA PRO A 130 -25.95 -13.40 3.21
C PRO A 130 -24.81 -13.49 2.21
N SER A 131 -24.04 -12.41 2.04
CA SER A 131 -22.78 -12.46 1.31
C SER A 131 -21.72 -13.25 2.08
N TYR A 132 -20.62 -13.63 1.42
CA TYR A 132 -19.55 -14.37 2.11
C TYR A 132 -18.89 -13.55 3.22
N LEU A 133 -18.62 -12.28 2.96
CA LEU A 133 -18.06 -11.39 3.97
C LEU A 133 -19.17 -10.82 4.85
N GLN A 134 -19.02 -10.96 6.16
CA GLN A 134 -19.97 -10.50 7.16
C GLN A 134 -19.27 -9.61 8.20
N PRO A 135 -19.97 -8.67 8.86
CA PRO A 135 -19.41 -7.92 9.97
C PRO A 135 -19.01 -8.86 11.10
N LEU A 136 -17.87 -8.59 11.74
CA LEU A 136 -17.45 -9.36 12.92
C LEU A 136 -18.44 -9.15 14.07
N PRO A 137 -19.11 -10.21 14.56
CA PRO A 137 -20.04 -10.10 15.69
C PRO A 137 -19.29 -9.80 16.99
N LYS A 138 -19.96 -9.14 17.93
CA LYS A 138 -19.40 -8.87 19.26
C LYS A 138 -19.00 -10.16 20.01
N ASN A 139 -19.82 -11.20 19.87
CA ASN A 139 -19.53 -12.51 20.45
C ASN A 139 -18.81 -13.41 19.44
N GLN A 140 -17.50 -13.53 19.58
CA GLN A 140 -16.65 -14.31 18.69
C GLN A 140 -16.76 -15.83 18.88
N SER A 141 -17.37 -16.32 19.97
CA SER A 141 -17.60 -17.76 20.17
C SER A 141 -18.62 -18.34 19.16
N LYS A 142 -19.41 -17.47 18.53
CA LYS A 142 -20.47 -17.84 17.57
C LYS A 142 -20.07 -17.64 16.10
N LEU A 143 -18.78 -17.47 15.79
CA LEU A 143 -18.34 -17.36 14.42
C LEU A 143 -18.64 -18.66 13.65
N ASP A 144 -19.16 -18.54 12.44
CA ASP A 144 -19.30 -19.68 11.54
C ASP A 144 -17.94 -20.18 11.03
N PRO A 145 -17.86 -21.42 10.54
CA PRO A 145 -16.68 -21.91 9.83
C PRO A 145 -16.37 -21.06 8.59
N ALA A 146 -15.08 -21.00 8.23
CA ALA A 146 -14.58 -20.19 7.13
C ALA A 146 -15.22 -20.54 5.77
N ILE A 147 -15.63 -21.78 5.57
CA ILE A 147 -16.35 -22.20 4.36
C ILE A 147 -17.68 -21.47 4.19
N LYS A 148 -18.33 -21.08 5.30
CA LYS A 148 -19.64 -20.42 5.28
C LYS A 148 -19.50 -18.90 5.19
N HIS A 149 -18.66 -18.31 6.04
CA HIS A 149 -18.44 -16.86 6.13
C HIS A 149 -17.00 -16.51 6.44
N GLY A 150 -16.52 -15.41 5.82
CA GLY A 150 -15.38 -14.63 6.29
C GLY A 150 -15.90 -13.38 7.01
N TYR A 151 -15.26 -12.99 8.11
CA TYR A 151 -15.67 -11.85 8.90
C TYR A 151 -14.76 -10.65 8.68
N LEU A 152 -15.31 -9.44 8.76
CA LEU A 152 -14.55 -8.20 8.63
C LEU A 152 -14.33 -7.55 9.99
N ILE A 153 -13.09 -7.18 10.27
CA ILE A 153 -12.75 -6.31 11.40
C ILE A 153 -12.16 -5.01 10.89
N THR A 154 -12.70 -3.89 11.34
CA THR A 154 -12.12 -2.57 11.08
C THR A 154 -10.90 -2.37 11.96
N VAL A 155 -9.78 -1.99 11.36
CA VAL A 155 -8.54 -1.67 12.07
C VAL A 155 -8.25 -0.18 12.02
N PRO A 156 -7.70 0.39 13.12
CA PRO A 156 -7.43 1.82 13.18
C PRO A 156 -6.37 2.24 12.16
N THR A 157 -6.54 3.42 11.61
CA THR A 157 -5.49 4.07 10.84
C THR A 157 -4.49 4.69 11.82
N THR A 158 -3.25 4.24 11.76
CA THR A 158 -2.19 4.76 12.61
C THR A 158 -1.51 5.95 11.93
N ASP A 159 -1.64 7.14 12.50
CA ASP A 159 -0.82 8.28 12.10
C ASP A 159 0.63 8.05 12.51
N PHE A 160 1.54 8.32 11.60
CA PHE A 160 2.97 8.23 11.87
C PHE A 160 3.73 9.31 11.09
N THR A 161 4.95 9.58 11.54
CA THR A 161 5.86 10.51 10.87
C THR A 161 7.03 9.77 10.26
N VAL A 162 7.62 10.33 9.21
CA VAL A 162 8.91 9.88 8.67
C VAL A 162 9.81 11.11 8.56
N LEU A 163 10.97 11.04 9.16
CA LEU A 163 11.89 12.18 9.31
C LEU A 163 11.20 13.42 9.93
N GLY A 164 10.29 13.20 10.89
CA GLY A 164 9.51 14.25 11.54
C GLY A 164 8.30 14.76 10.74
N PHE A 165 8.06 14.27 9.51
CA PHE A 165 6.94 14.71 8.68
C PHE A 165 5.80 13.70 8.70
N PRO A 166 4.52 14.16 8.80
CA PRO A 166 3.38 13.26 8.72
C PRO A 166 3.37 12.45 7.43
N ALA A 167 3.24 11.14 7.54
CA ALA A 167 3.15 10.22 6.42
C ALA A 167 1.75 9.61 6.35
N ARG A 168 0.96 10.04 5.35
CA ARG A 168 -0.46 9.66 5.22
C ARG A 168 -0.73 8.65 4.12
N SER A 169 0.21 8.45 3.19
CA SER A 169 0.02 7.52 2.09
C SER A 169 1.32 6.95 1.55
N ALA A 170 1.25 5.74 1.02
CA ALA A 170 2.38 5.11 0.35
C ALA A 170 2.86 5.90 -0.89
N SER A 171 1.96 6.59 -1.58
CA SER A 171 2.33 7.48 -2.70
C SER A 171 3.21 8.63 -2.23
N GLN A 172 2.83 9.29 -1.14
CA GLN A 172 3.62 10.37 -0.55
C GLN A 172 5.01 9.89 -0.12
N LEU A 173 5.10 8.72 0.52
CA LEU A 173 6.38 8.13 0.91
C LEU A 173 7.29 7.85 -0.30
N ARG A 174 6.73 7.33 -1.38
CA ARG A 174 7.51 7.07 -2.61
C ARG A 174 8.02 8.36 -3.24
N SER A 175 7.18 9.37 -3.36
CA SER A 175 7.57 10.69 -3.91
C SER A 175 8.63 11.36 -3.03
N GLN A 176 8.49 11.29 -1.72
CA GLN A 176 9.46 11.84 -0.77
C GLN A 176 10.83 11.16 -0.93
N TYR A 177 10.86 9.81 -0.89
CA TYR A 177 12.10 9.04 -1.00
C TYR A 177 12.96 9.43 -2.22
N ALA A 178 12.31 9.62 -3.35
CA ALA A 178 12.98 9.93 -4.61
C ALA A 178 13.70 11.29 -4.61
N THR A 179 13.38 12.19 -3.68
CA THR A 179 13.97 13.54 -3.60
C THR A 179 15.09 13.65 -2.57
N LEU A 180 15.33 12.61 -1.78
CA LEU A 180 16.29 12.60 -0.69
C LEU A 180 17.72 12.40 -1.17
N THR A 181 18.69 13.00 -0.45
CA THR A 181 20.11 12.67 -0.61
C THR A 181 20.40 11.23 -0.12
N PRO A 182 21.52 10.62 -0.49
CA PRO A 182 21.88 9.28 0.00
C PRO A 182 21.87 9.16 1.53
N GLU A 183 22.33 10.16 2.25
CA GLU A 183 22.33 10.20 3.72
C GLU A 183 20.91 10.28 4.27
N GLN A 184 20.08 11.13 3.68
CA GLN A 184 18.66 11.23 4.02
C GLN A 184 17.87 9.97 3.69
N GLN A 185 18.21 9.28 2.58
CA GLN A 185 17.62 7.98 2.24
C GLN A 185 17.92 6.92 3.30
N LYS A 186 19.15 6.87 3.84
CA LYS A 186 19.50 5.98 4.95
C LYS A 186 18.66 6.30 6.20
N ALA A 187 18.56 7.57 6.57
CA ALA A 187 17.75 8.02 7.70
C ALA A 187 16.27 7.70 7.49
N PHE A 188 15.74 7.91 6.27
CA PHE A 188 14.36 7.57 5.90
C PHE A 188 14.07 6.08 6.06
N ILE A 189 14.98 5.21 5.59
CA ILE A 189 14.83 3.76 5.70
C ILE A 189 14.86 3.35 7.17
N THR A 190 15.80 3.88 7.95
CA THR A 190 15.91 3.60 9.38
C THR A 190 14.61 3.97 10.11
N ASP A 191 14.08 5.16 9.84
CA ASP A 191 12.85 5.63 10.49
C ASP A 191 11.61 4.87 10.00
N LEU A 192 11.52 4.56 8.71
CA LEU A 192 10.34 3.91 8.12
C LEU A 192 10.22 2.42 8.50
N PHE A 193 11.36 1.70 8.58
CA PHE A 193 11.41 0.26 8.80
C PHE A 193 11.93 -0.14 10.19
N GLY A 194 12.40 0.82 11.00
CA GLY A 194 12.94 0.59 12.34
C GLY A 194 14.46 0.35 12.38
N ASN A 195 15.07 0.00 11.25
CA ASN A 195 16.51 -0.13 11.09
C ASN A 195 16.92 0.12 9.63
N TYR A 196 18.20 0.44 9.42
CA TYR A 196 18.77 0.51 8.08
C TYR A 196 19.02 -0.89 7.54
N ASN A 197 18.57 -1.12 6.29
CA ASN A 197 18.81 -2.38 5.58
C ASN A 197 19.26 -2.07 4.14
N THR A 198 20.44 -2.53 3.77
CA THR A 198 21.04 -2.29 2.45
C THR A 198 20.19 -2.89 1.31
N ASN A 199 19.59 -4.06 1.51
CA ASN A 199 18.76 -4.68 0.49
C ASN A 199 17.49 -3.85 0.24
N VAL A 200 16.84 -3.37 1.31
CA VAL A 200 15.69 -2.45 1.20
C VAL A 200 16.10 -1.15 0.53
N HIS A 201 17.28 -0.60 0.86
CA HIS A 201 17.81 0.59 0.19
C HIS A 201 17.97 0.37 -1.32
N ASN A 202 18.56 -0.75 -1.73
CA ASN A 202 18.75 -1.09 -3.13
C ASN A 202 17.37 -1.27 -3.84
N ILE A 203 16.41 -1.93 -3.19
CA ILE A 203 15.05 -2.08 -3.73
C ILE A 203 14.40 -0.71 -3.96
N LEU A 204 14.44 0.16 -2.96
CA LEU A 204 13.85 1.50 -3.08
C LEU A 204 14.52 2.32 -4.17
N ASN A 205 15.85 2.31 -4.25
CA ASN A 205 16.59 3.00 -5.30
C ASN A 205 16.26 2.47 -6.70
N ASN A 206 16.21 1.16 -6.88
CA ASN A 206 15.90 0.55 -8.17
C ASN A 206 14.47 0.83 -8.63
N ARG A 207 13.52 0.90 -7.69
CA ARG A 207 12.10 1.07 -8.02
C ARG A 207 11.64 2.52 -8.01
N LEU A 208 12.25 3.36 -7.19
CA LEU A 208 11.83 4.76 -7.00
C LEU A 208 12.87 5.77 -7.51
N GLY A 209 14.15 5.45 -7.43
CA GLY A 209 15.23 6.36 -7.82
C GLY A 209 15.30 6.63 -9.35
N ASN A 210 14.81 5.71 -10.16
CA ASN A 210 14.83 5.83 -11.62
C ASN A 210 13.51 6.35 -12.24
N ASN A 211 12.48 6.57 -11.44
CA ASN A 211 11.13 6.92 -11.92
C ASN A 211 10.69 8.35 -11.59
N VAL A 212 11.52 9.13 -10.93
CA VAL A 212 11.30 10.58 -10.91
C VAL A 212 11.88 11.09 -12.21
N GLY A 213 11.02 11.47 -13.12
CA GLY A 213 11.43 12.24 -14.29
C GLY A 213 12.44 13.29 -13.82
N LYS A 214 13.62 13.32 -14.42
CA LYS A 214 14.78 14.11 -13.95
C LYS A 214 14.30 15.50 -13.60
N LEU A 215 14.14 15.78 -12.29
CA LEU A 215 13.89 17.13 -11.83
C LEU A 215 14.95 18.02 -12.47
N THR A 216 14.52 19.07 -13.13
CA THR A 216 15.47 20.05 -13.66
C THR A 216 16.33 20.58 -12.52
N GLU A 217 17.55 21.00 -12.77
CA GLU A 217 18.44 21.54 -11.72
C GLU A 217 17.78 22.72 -10.99
N LYS A 218 16.90 23.47 -11.66
CA LYS A 218 16.08 24.52 -11.05
C LYS A 218 15.09 23.97 -10.03
N GLN A 219 14.41 22.87 -10.33
CA GLN A 219 13.47 22.18 -9.43
C GLN A 219 14.19 21.53 -8.23
N LYS A 220 15.36 20.89 -8.47
CA LYS A 220 16.22 20.35 -7.40
C LYS A 220 16.72 21.44 -6.46
N LYS A 221 17.13 22.61 -6.99
CA LYS A 221 17.61 23.73 -6.20
C LYS A 221 16.49 24.35 -5.35
N LEU A 222 15.27 24.44 -5.91
CA LEU A 222 14.10 24.94 -5.20
C LEU A 222 13.69 23.96 -4.08
N LEU A 223 13.67 22.66 -4.36
CA LEU A 223 13.35 21.62 -3.41
C LEU A 223 14.38 21.56 -2.26
N LYS A 224 15.68 21.65 -2.56
CA LYS A 224 16.73 21.76 -1.53
C LYS A 224 16.54 22.99 -0.65
N LYS A 225 16.21 24.15 -1.21
CA LYS A 225 15.93 25.36 -0.42
C LYS A 225 14.72 25.19 0.49
N LEU A 226 13.65 24.57 0.00
CA LEU A 226 12.45 24.25 0.77
C LEU A 226 12.75 23.30 1.94
N ILE A 227 13.46 22.20 1.68
CA ILE A 227 13.83 21.22 2.71
C ILE A 227 14.74 21.84 3.77
N VAL A 228 15.77 22.59 3.36
CA VAL A 228 16.67 23.29 4.29
C VAL A 228 15.94 24.38 5.08
N GLY A 229 14.98 25.07 4.47
CA GLY A 229 14.13 26.05 5.16
C GLY A 229 13.27 25.42 6.25
N ILE A 230 12.68 24.26 5.95
CA ILE A 230 11.84 23.49 6.89
C ILE A 230 12.67 22.92 8.06
N MET A 231 13.90 22.45 7.80
CA MET A 231 14.77 21.86 8.84
C MET A 231 15.41 22.89 9.78
N LYS A 232 15.31 24.19 9.50
CA LYS A 232 15.94 25.27 10.30
C LYS A 232 14.95 26.03 11.17
N GLU A 233 13.67 25.73 11.18
CA GLU A 233 12.67 26.51 11.91
C GLU A 233 12.15 25.79 13.15
N ASP A 234 12.09 26.51 14.27
CA ASP A 234 11.58 26.12 15.58
C ASP A 234 10.06 25.81 15.57
N ASP A 235 9.61 25.00 16.55
CA ASP A 235 8.24 24.49 16.75
C ASP A 235 7.12 25.55 16.80
N ALA A 236 7.41 26.80 17.00
CA ALA A 236 6.45 27.91 17.05
C ALA A 236 5.77 28.22 15.69
N LYS A 237 6.21 27.61 14.59
CA LYS A 237 5.74 27.93 13.24
C LYS A 237 5.13 26.73 12.47
N ILE A 238 4.50 25.79 13.17
CA ILE A 238 3.84 24.61 12.58
C ILE A 238 2.90 24.98 11.42
N LYS A 239 2.21 26.11 11.49
CA LYS A 239 1.30 26.57 10.42
C LYS A 239 2.07 26.95 9.15
N SER A 240 3.20 27.64 9.28
CA SER A 240 4.10 28.02 8.18
C SER A 240 4.78 26.78 7.58
N ALA A 241 5.22 25.84 8.41
CA ALA A 241 5.77 24.57 7.95
C ALA A 241 4.74 23.74 7.14
N ARG A 242 3.46 23.78 7.52
CA ARG A 242 2.37 23.10 6.81
C ARG A 242 2.12 23.72 5.42
N GLN A 243 2.18 25.04 5.29
CA GLN A 243 2.08 25.73 3.99
C GLN A 243 3.27 25.40 3.10
N LYS A 244 4.49 25.42 3.65
CA LYS A 244 5.71 25.06 2.90
C LYS A 244 5.70 23.61 2.44
N TRP A 245 5.20 22.70 3.28
CA TRP A 245 5.03 21.29 2.94
C TRP A 245 4.04 21.08 1.80
N ASN A 246 2.88 21.74 1.86
CA ASN A 246 1.88 21.65 0.78
C ASN A 246 2.42 22.25 -0.53
N MET A 247 3.24 23.28 -0.46
CA MET A 247 3.92 23.86 -1.62
C MET A 247 4.97 22.89 -2.20
N ALA A 248 5.74 22.19 -1.35
CA ALA A 248 6.67 21.14 -1.80
C ALA A 248 5.93 19.97 -2.48
N GLY A 249 4.80 19.55 -1.92
CA GLY A 249 3.92 18.56 -2.52
C GLY A 249 3.38 18.98 -3.88
N LEU A 250 3.04 20.26 -4.07
CA LEU A 250 2.61 20.78 -5.36
C LEU A 250 3.75 20.79 -6.39
N VAL A 251 4.96 21.16 -5.98
CA VAL A 251 6.15 21.12 -6.86
C VAL A 251 6.42 19.70 -7.37
N LEU A 252 6.30 18.71 -6.48
CA LEU A 252 6.45 17.29 -6.86
C LEU A 252 5.37 16.85 -7.86
N ARG A 253 4.11 17.23 -7.62
CA ARG A 253 3.00 16.87 -8.53
C ARG A 253 3.13 17.53 -9.89
N ASN A 254 3.66 18.75 -9.96
CA ASN A 254 3.97 19.39 -11.23
C ASN A 254 5.06 18.61 -11.97
N ALA A 255 6.14 18.19 -11.29
CA ALA A 255 7.20 17.39 -11.91
C ALA A 255 6.69 16.01 -12.39
N GLU A 256 5.81 15.36 -11.63
CA GLU A 256 5.18 14.11 -12.04
C GLU A 256 4.27 14.28 -13.25
N LEU A 257 3.56 15.40 -13.34
CA LEU A 257 2.72 15.73 -14.48
C LEU A 257 3.57 16.02 -15.73
N ASP A 258 4.63 16.82 -15.59
CA ASP A 258 5.55 17.14 -16.69
C ASP A 258 6.20 15.86 -17.26
N ALA A 259 6.65 14.95 -16.38
CA ALA A 259 7.20 13.66 -16.77
C ALA A 259 6.16 12.79 -17.53
N ALA A 260 4.92 12.76 -17.05
CA ALA A 260 3.86 12.00 -17.73
C ALA A 260 3.50 12.60 -19.10
N GLN A 261 3.53 13.92 -19.23
CA GLN A 261 3.33 14.60 -20.51
C GLN A 261 4.45 14.28 -21.52
N GLN A 262 5.70 14.20 -21.06
CA GLN A 262 6.82 13.78 -21.91
C GLN A 262 6.66 12.32 -22.37
N GLU A 263 6.24 11.42 -21.48
CA GLU A 263 5.95 10.03 -21.82
C GLU A 263 4.79 9.91 -22.83
N LEU A 264 3.75 10.73 -22.69
CA LEU A 264 2.64 10.79 -23.65
C LEU A 264 3.09 11.31 -25.00
N THR A 265 3.94 12.33 -25.02
CA THR A 265 4.52 12.88 -26.27
C THR A 265 5.31 11.79 -27.00
N LYS A 266 6.18 11.07 -26.28
CA LYS A 266 6.93 9.95 -26.85
C LYS A 266 6.02 8.85 -27.39
N ALA A 267 4.97 8.47 -26.66
CA ALA A 267 4.02 7.45 -27.10
C ALA A 267 3.27 7.89 -28.39
N ASN A 268 2.94 9.18 -28.51
CA ASN A 268 2.36 9.72 -29.75
C ASN A 268 3.35 9.71 -30.92
N ASP A 269 4.64 9.92 -30.67
CA ASP A 269 5.66 9.84 -31.72
C ASP A 269 5.90 8.39 -32.14
N ASP A 270 5.89 7.44 -31.22
CA ASP A 270 5.94 6.01 -31.50
C ASP A 270 4.71 5.57 -32.35
N LEU A 271 3.51 6.10 -32.07
CA LEU A 271 2.31 5.84 -32.87
C LEU A 271 2.43 6.36 -34.29
N LYS A 272 3.00 7.54 -34.48
CA LYS A 272 3.25 8.11 -35.85
C LYS A 272 4.26 7.29 -36.63
N ALA A 273 5.23 6.67 -35.94
CA ALA A 273 6.27 5.86 -36.57
C ALA A 273 5.81 4.41 -36.86
N ALA A 274 4.69 3.94 -36.30
CA ALA A 274 4.16 2.61 -36.51
C ALA A 274 3.71 2.40 -37.97
N THR A 275 4.18 1.32 -38.59
CA THR A 275 3.97 1.02 -40.00
C THR A 275 2.98 -0.11 -40.26
N THR A 276 2.93 -1.10 -39.37
CA THR A 276 2.03 -2.24 -39.49
C THR A 276 0.73 -2.06 -38.66
N PRO A 277 -0.38 -2.72 -39.02
CA PRO A 277 -1.62 -2.64 -38.26
C PRO A 277 -1.42 -3.05 -36.79
N GLU A 278 -0.67 -4.13 -36.52
CA GLU A 278 -0.41 -4.62 -35.16
C GLU A 278 0.44 -3.66 -34.32
N GLU A 279 1.41 -2.98 -34.94
CA GLU A 279 2.19 -1.92 -34.31
C GLU A 279 1.32 -0.71 -33.96
N LYS A 280 0.38 -0.33 -34.85
CA LYS A 280 -0.56 0.75 -34.60
C LYS A 280 -1.50 0.46 -33.43
N ASP A 281 -2.13 -0.70 -33.40
CA ASP A 281 -3.03 -1.10 -32.32
C ASP A 281 -2.32 -1.07 -30.95
N ARG A 282 -1.06 -1.57 -30.92
CA ARG A 282 -0.24 -1.56 -29.68
C ARG A 282 0.13 -0.13 -29.28
N ALA A 283 0.50 0.71 -30.24
CA ALA A 283 0.87 2.10 -29.98
C ALA A 283 -0.35 2.94 -29.55
N GLU A 284 -1.53 2.74 -30.13
CA GLU A 284 -2.78 3.40 -29.71
C GLU A 284 -3.16 3.05 -28.29
N LEU A 285 -3.06 1.76 -27.89
CA LEU A 285 -3.29 1.33 -26.52
C LEU A 285 -2.29 1.99 -25.55
N ASN A 286 -1.02 2.11 -25.95
CA ASN A 286 0.01 2.79 -25.17
C ASN A 286 -0.31 4.28 -24.99
N VAL A 287 -0.68 4.99 -26.04
CA VAL A 287 -1.10 6.40 -26.00
C VAL A 287 -2.29 6.58 -25.06
N LYS A 288 -3.31 5.73 -25.15
CA LYS A 288 -4.47 5.75 -24.25
C LYS A 288 -4.06 5.62 -22.79
N ASN A 289 -3.22 4.63 -22.46
CA ASN A 289 -2.75 4.40 -21.09
C ASN A 289 -1.92 5.59 -20.55
N LYS A 290 -1.09 6.21 -21.40
CA LYS A 290 -0.30 7.38 -21.02
C LYS A 290 -1.19 8.61 -20.82
N LYS A 291 -2.22 8.79 -21.64
CA LYS A 291 -3.21 9.87 -21.48
C LYS A 291 -3.97 9.75 -20.17
N ASP A 292 -4.48 8.57 -19.83
CA ASP A 292 -5.15 8.31 -18.54
C ASP A 292 -4.22 8.63 -17.36
N GLY A 293 -2.93 8.33 -17.50
CA GLY A 293 -1.88 8.67 -16.55
C GLY A 293 -1.69 10.18 -16.37
N VAL A 294 -1.71 10.96 -17.46
CA VAL A 294 -1.63 12.44 -17.43
C VAL A 294 -2.86 13.02 -16.73
N ASP A 295 -4.06 12.58 -17.10
CA ASP A 295 -5.32 13.09 -16.55
C ASP A 295 -5.39 12.82 -15.03
N SER A 296 -4.99 11.65 -14.57
CA SER A 296 -4.93 11.31 -13.15
C SER A 296 -3.95 12.21 -12.39
N ARG A 297 -2.77 12.51 -12.95
CA ARG A 297 -1.78 13.38 -12.29
C ARG A 297 -2.21 14.84 -12.29
N LYS A 298 -2.90 15.29 -13.35
CA LYS A 298 -3.48 16.63 -13.42
C LYS A 298 -4.54 16.81 -12.32
N ALA A 299 -5.47 15.86 -12.15
CA ALA A 299 -6.45 15.91 -11.08
C ALA A 299 -5.81 15.94 -9.68
N ALA A 300 -4.75 15.16 -9.47
CA ALA A 300 -4.02 15.15 -8.20
C ALA A 300 -3.30 16.48 -7.93
N ARG A 301 -2.75 17.14 -8.96
CA ARG A 301 -2.14 18.47 -8.85
C ARG A 301 -3.18 19.53 -8.52
N ASP A 302 -4.32 19.52 -9.20
CA ASP A 302 -5.38 20.50 -9.02
C ASP A 302 -5.99 20.39 -7.60
N ALA A 303 -6.17 19.18 -7.07
CA ALA A 303 -6.57 18.95 -5.68
C ALA A 303 -5.55 19.53 -4.68
N ALA A 304 -4.25 19.35 -4.92
CA ALA A 304 -3.20 19.92 -4.07
C ALA A 304 -3.18 21.45 -4.12
N GLN A 305 -3.42 22.02 -5.29
CA GLN A 305 -3.50 23.47 -5.47
C GLN A 305 -4.70 24.07 -4.76
N HIS A 306 -5.85 23.37 -4.77
CA HIS A 306 -7.03 23.78 -4.01
C HIS A 306 -6.78 23.73 -2.49
N GLN A 307 -6.11 22.69 -1.98
CA GLN A 307 -5.73 22.62 -0.57
C GLN A 307 -4.79 23.76 -0.14
N LEU A 308 -3.90 24.23 -1.02
CA LEU A 308 -3.04 25.39 -0.73
C LEU A 308 -3.82 26.70 -0.62
N LYS A 309 -4.89 26.87 -1.36
CA LYS A 309 -5.73 28.07 -1.32
C LYS A 309 -6.67 28.11 -0.09
N SER A 310 -6.90 26.98 0.57
CA SER A 310 -7.78 26.85 1.74
C SER A 310 -7.09 27.00 3.09
N ILE A 311 -5.78 27.27 3.13
CA ILE A 311 -4.95 27.47 4.31
C ILE A 311 -4.54 28.96 4.48
#